data_1f37b4865d4fe9f408e53f3449e60e82
#
_entry.id   1f37b4865d4fe9f408e53f3449e60e82
#
_cell.length_a   1.000
_cell.length_b   1.000
_cell.length_c   1.000
_cell.angle_alpha   90.00
_cell.angle_beta   90.00
_cell.angle_gamma   90.00
#
_symmetry.space_group_name_H-M   'P 1'
#
loop_
_entity.id
_entity.type
_entity.pdbx_description
1 polymer ?
#
loop_
_entity_poly.entity_id
_entity_poly.type
_entity_poly.pdbx_seq_one_letter_code
_entity_poly.pdbx_strand_id
1 'polypeptide(L)'
;MQTVLGFNDFRDGERVIGVVRHHWWVLFTQIALLAIFFIAPFFLIPIVFLFASQSGVPQISGGVVLFFTSLWTLIIWHLMFARWTDYYYDVWIITNWRIIDIDQQGFFKRNVATLLTLDHIEDIETQSVGVIGNLLNFGHVQVQTAAAEREFNIDDVPNPTGVEQIIRLAQEEKLRVFGAHQIPRHAGIYDNDAPGLGG
;
A
#
# COMPACT_ATOMS: atom_id res chain seq x y z
N MET A 1 0.42 -14.44 -19.30
CA MET A 1 -0.25 -14.33 -18.01
C MET A 1 0.65 -13.51 -17.10
N GLN A 2 0.22 -12.31 -16.68
CA GLN A 2 1.06 -11.43 -15.86
C GLN A 2 0.88 -11.82 -14.39
N THR A 3 1.96 -12.26 -13.75
CA THR A 3 1.97 -12.50 -12.31
C THR A 3 2.64 -11.29 -11.64
N VAL A 4 1.90 -10.56 -10.81
CA VAL A 4 2.45 -9.48 -10.01
C VAL A 4 2.43 -9.90 -8.55
N LEU A 5 3.60 -10.05 -7.93
CA LEU A 5 3.76 -10.48 -6.53
C LEU A 5 2.95 -11.75 -6.16
N GLY A 6 2.84 -12.70 -7.10
CA GLY A 6 2.09 -13.94 -6.90
C GLY A 6 0.56 -13.81 -7.01
N PHE A 7 0.05 -12.66 -7.46
CA PHE A 7 -1.36 -12.49 -7.82
C PHE A 7 -1.56 -12.89 -9.29
N ASN A 8 -2.46 -13.86 -9.53
CA ASN A 8 -2.71 -14.44 -10.86
C ASN A 8 -4.18 -14.34 -11.29
N ASP A 9 -5.06 -13.78 -10.47
CA ASP A 9 -6.50 -13.71 -10.72
C ASP A 9 -6.88 -12.47 -11.52
N PHE A 10 -6.23 -12.26 -12.66
CA PHE A 10 -6.57 -11.18 -13.60
C PHE A 10 -7.66 -11.67 -14.56
N ARG A 11 -8.60 -10.75 -14.87
CA ARG A 11 -9.63 -10.99 -15.88
C ARG A 11 -9.06 -10.92 -17.29
N ASP A 12 -9.78 -11.51 -18.26
CA ASP A 12 -9.39 -11.40 -19.67
C ASP A 12 -9.39 -9.92 -20.10
N GLY A 13 -8.23 -9.45 -20.60
CA GLY A 13 -8.03 -8.05 -20.97
C GLY A 13 -7.64 -7.12 -19.80
N GLU A 14 -7.57 -7.62 -18.56
CA GLU A 14 -7.10 -6.83 -17.41
C GLU A 14 -5.58 -6.61 -17.48
N ARG A 15 -5.16 -5.35 -17.38
CA ARG A 15 -3.74 -4.95 -17.42
C ARG A 15 -3.39 -4.11 -16.20
N VAL A 16 -2.20 -4.31 -15.68
CA VAL A 16 -1.66 -3.47 -14.61
C VAL A 16 -1.20 -2.15 -15.21
N ILE A 17 -1.75 -1.06 -14.69
CA ILE A 17 -1.39 0.32 -15.06
C ILE A 17 -0.33 0.86 -14.10
N GLY A 18 -0.45 0.56 -12.81
CA GLY A 18 0.52 0.98 -11.81
C GLY A 18 0.54 0.09 -10.58
N VAL A 19 1.66 0.14 -9.87
CA VAL A 19 1.83 -0.51 -8.57
C VAL A 19 2.28 0.57 -7.59
N VAL A 20 1.53 0.74 -6.52
CA VAL A 20 1.79 1.74 -5.48
C VAL A 20 2.23 1.01 -4.21
N ARG A 21 3.21 1.57 -3.51
CA ARG A 21 3.73 1.04 -2.25
C ARG A 21 3.76 2.15 -1.21
N HIS A 22 3.84 1.76 0.06
CA HIS A 22 4.06 2.71 1.13
C HIS A 22 5.36 3.51 0.96
N HIS A 23 5.36 4.75 1.42
CA HIS A 23 6.55 5.58 1.41
C HIS A 23 7.60 5.05 2.42
N TRP A 24 8.87 5.08 2.04
CA TRP A 24 9.98 4.56 2.86
C TRP A 24 10.06 5.20 4.26
N TRP A 25 9.55 6.42 4.42
CA TRP A 25 9.51 7.13 5.69
C TRP A 25 8.73 6.39 6.77
N VAL A 26 7.65 5.71 6.39
CA VAL A 26 6.81 4.90 7.30
C VAL A 26 7.65 3.76 7.88
N LEU A 27 8.36 3.03 7.03
CA LEU A 27 9.26 1.97 7.48
C LEU A 27 10.38 2.54 8.36
N PHE A 28 10.97 3.67 7.95
CA PHE A 28 12.06 4.30 8.70
C PHE A 28 11.62 4.67 10.12
N THR A 29 10.48 5.30 10.31
CA THR A 29 9.98 5.70 11.64
C THR A 29 9.71 4.50 12.53
N GLN A 30 9.12 3.43 11.99
CA GLN A 30 8.84 2.19 12.73
C GLN A 30 10.13 1.47 13.13
N ILE A 31 11.08 1.34 12.21
CA ILE A 31 12.37 0.69 12.49
C ILE A 31 13.23 1.55 13.41
N ALA A 32 13.25 2.87 13.26
CA ALA A 32 14.01 3.76 14.12
C ALA A 32 13.55 3.66 15.59
N LEU A 33 12.25 3.60 15.83
CA LEU A 33 11.71 3.39 17.17
C LEU A 33 12.16 2.04 17.76
N LEU A 34 12.03 0.95 17.00
CA LEU A 34 12.48 -0.37 17.42
C LEU A 34 13.99 -0.45 17.61
N ALA A 35 14.76 0.27 16.80
CA ALA A 35 16.22 0.35 16.95
C ALA A 35 16.64 1.03 18.26
N ILE A 36 15.91 2.04 18.73
CA ILE A 36 16.13 2.63 20.04
C ILE A 36 15.93 1.58 21.13
N PHE A 37 14.83 0.80 21.08
CA PHE A 37 14.59 -0.29 22.01
C PHE A 37 15.62 -1.41 21.92
N PHE A 38 16.11 -1.70 20.72
CA PHE A 38 17.18 -2.68 20.49
C PHE A 38 18.50 -2.27 21.17
N ILE A 39 18.86 -1.00 21.08
CA ILE A 39 20.13 -0.47 21.59
C ILE A 39 20.04 -0.17 23.10
N ALA A 40 18.86 0.16 23.63
CA ALA A 40 18.66 0.60 25.00
C ALA A 40 19.34 -0.29 26.07
N PRO A 41 19.21 -1.62 26.07
CA PRO A 41 19.83 -2.47 27.11
C PRO A 41 21.36 -2.40 27.11
N PHE A 42 21.99 -2.18 25.96
CA PHE A 42 23.47 -2.10 25.85
C PHE A 42 24.04 -0.85 26.55
N PHE A 43 23.25 0.21 26.68
CA PHE A 43 23.63 1.41 27.44
C PHE A 43 23.10 1.38 28.87
N LEU A 44 21.86 0.93 29.09
CA LEU A 44 21.24 0.96 30.42
C LEU A 44 21.87 -0.04 31.37
N ILE A 45 22.18 -1.26 30.90
CA ILE A 45 22.73 -2.31 31.77
C ILE A 45 24.09 -1.90 32.37
N PRO A 46 25.09 -1.42 31.63
CA PRO A 46 26.35 -0.93 32.21
C PRO A 46 26.15 0.21 33.20
N ILE A 47 25.23 1.15 32.90
CA ILE A 47 24.91 2.25 33.80
C ILE A 47 24.34 1.74 35.12
N VAL A 48 23.33 0.86 35.08
CA VAL A 48 22.73 0.24 36.25
C VAL A 48 23.77 -0.52 37.07
N PHE A 49 24.64 -1.28 36.40
CA PHE A 49 25.73 -2.03 37.07
C PHE A 49 26.70 -1.12 37.80
N LEU A 50 27.05 0.02 37.21
CA LEU A 50 27.93 1.02 37.80
C LEU A 50 27.31 1.60 39.08
N PHE A 51 26.04 1.97 39.06
CA PHE A 51 25.35 2.51 40.24
C PHE A 51 25.12 1.45 41.33
N ALA A 52 24.75 0.24 40.94
CA ALA A 52 24.55 -0.85 41.90
C ALA A 52 25.83 -1.23 42.63
N SER A 53 26.98 -1.19 41.95
CA SER A 53 28.29 -1.48 42.60
C SER A 53 28.66 -0.50 43.71
N GLN A 54 28.17 0.77 43.61
CA GLN A 54 28.43 1.79 44.63
C GLN A 54 27.44 1.77 45.78
N SER A 55 26.25 1.17 45.58
CA SER A 55 25.15 1.17 46.56
C SER A 55 25.12 -0.04 47.49
N GLY A 56 26.08 -0.99 47.35
CA GLY A 56 26.12 -2.22 48.17
C GLY A 56 24.97 -3.18 47.89
N VAL A 57 24.21 -2.99 46.82
CA VAL A 57 23.12 -3.88 46.41
C VAL A 57 23.71 -5.19 45.86
N PRO A 58 23.15 -6.38 46.24
CA PRO A 58 23.59 -7.65 45.67
C PRO A 58 23.56 -7.61 44.14
N GLN A 59 24.71 -7.91 43.54
CA GLN A 59 24.83 -7.91 42.08
C GLN A 59 24.14 -9.15 41.48
N ILE A 60 23.32 -8.94 40.48
CA ILE A 60 22.70 -9.99 39.67
C ILE A 60 23.81 -10.72 38.89
N SER A 61 23.73 -12.04 38.81
CA SER A 61 24.69 -12.83 38.05
C SER A 61 24.74 -12.35 36.58
N GLY A 62 25.96 -12.14 36.07
CA GLY A 62 26.17 -11.75 34.67
C GLY A 62 25.52 -12.71 33.65
N GLY A 63 25.43 -13.99 33.98
CA GLY A 63 24.73 -14.99 33.16
C GLY A 63 23.23 -14.72 33.02
N VAL A 64 22.58 -14.29 34.11
CA VAL A 64 21.16 -13.92 34.09
C VAL A 64 20.92 -12.67 33.23
N VAL A 65 21.80 -11.66 33.37
CA VAL A 65 21.74 -10.45 32.58
C VAL A 65 21.93 -10.76 31.11
N LEU A 66 22.91 -11.59 30.76
CA LEU A 66 23.15 -12.01 29.38
C LEU A 66 21.96 -12.76 28.78
N PHE A 67 21.36 -13.68 29.56
CA PHE A 67 20.18 -14.42 29.10
C PHE A 67 19.01 -13.49 28.75
N PHE A 68 18.65 -12.59 29.66
CA PHE A 68 17.52 -11.67 29.40
C PHE A 68 17.82 -10.66 28.29
N THR A 69 19.05 -10.17 28.20
CA THR A 69 19.47 -9.28 27.12
C THR A 69 19.41 -9.97 25.77
N SER A 70 19.87 -11.23 25.70
CA SER A 70 19.81 -12.02 24.45
C SER A 70 18.36 -12.28 24.03
N LEU A 71 17.49 -12.62 24.98
CA LEU A 71 16.07 -12.83 24.72
C LEU A 71 15.39 -11.53 24.23
N TRP A 72 15.67 -10.41 24.90
CA TRP A 72 15.19 -9.08 24.49
C TRP A 72 15.63 -8.72 23.07
N THR A 73 16.92 -8.85 22.79
CA THR A 73 17.52 -8.57 21.47
C THR A 73 16.85 -9.41 20.38
N LEU A 74 16.61 -10.69 20.65
CA LEU A 74 15.98 -11.62 19.71
C LEU A 74 14.52 -11.22 19.44
N ILE A 75 13.77 -10.81 20.46
CA ILE A 75 12.38 -10.36 20.32
C ILE A 75 12.34 -9.08 19.45
N ILE A 76 13.17 -8.08 19.78
CA ILE A 76 13.16 -6.82 19.01
C ILE A 76 13.63 -7.05 17.56
N TRP A 77 14.65 -7.89 17.36
CA TRP A 77 15.09 -8.28 16.02
C TRP A 77 13.97 -8.92 15.22
N HIS A 78 13.20 -9.82 15.84
CA HIS A 78 12.07 -10.47 15.20
C HIS A 78 10.98 -9.45 14.80
N LEU A 79 10.68 -8.49 15.70
CA LEU A 79 9.70 -7.42 15.41
C LEU A 79 10.19 -6.52 14.26
N MET A 80 11.47 -6.15 14.24
CA MET A 80 12.04 -5.37 13.13
C MET A 80 11.94 -6.11 11.80
N PHE A 81 12.23 -7.41 11.79
CA PHE A 81 12.14 -8.23 10.60
C PHE A 81 10.69 -8.38 10.12
N ALA A 82 9.73 -8.53 11.05
CA ALA A 82 8.30 -8.57 10.71
C ALA A 82 7.85 -7.26 10.05
N ARG A 83 8.21 -6.10 10.62
CA ARG A 83 7.88 -4.79 10.03
C ARG A 83 8.50 -4.57 8.65
N TRP A 84 9.74 -5.02 8.48
CA TRP A 84 10.40 -5.00 7.17
C TRP A 84 9.64 -5.84 6.15
N THR A 85 9.23 -7.03 6.55
CA THR A 85 8.49 -7.97 5.68
C THR A 85 7.15 -7.38 5.28
N ASP A 86 6.35 -6.89 6.25
CA ASP A 86 5.04 -6.27 6.00
C ASP A 86 5.19 -5.11 4.99
N TYR A 87 6.09 -4.17 5.24
CA TYR A 87 6.35 -3.05 4.32
C TYR A 87 6.69 -3.48 2.89
N TYR A 88 7.45 -4.57 2.73
CA TYR A 88 7.92 -5.00 1.40
C TYR A 88 6.82 -5.67 0.58
N TYR A 89 5.86 -6.32 1.24
CA TYR A 89 4.80 -7.08 0.60
C TYR A 89 3.47 -6.33 0.50
N ASP A 90 3.29 -5.24 1.24
CA ASP A 90 2.09 -4.42 1.16
C ASP A 90 2.14 -3.53 -0.08
N VAL A 91 1.22 -3.80 -1.01
CA VAL A 91 1.17 -3.07 -2.27
C VAL A 91 -0.27 -2.91 -2.77
N TRP A 92 -0.54 -1.79 -3.41
CA TRP A 92 -1.76 -1.57 -4.18
C TRP A 92 -1.46 -1.73 -5.66
N ILE A 93 -2.23 -2.59 -6.32
CA ILE A 93 -2.15 -2.81 -7.76
C ILE A 93 -3.33 -2.10 -8.41
N ILE A 94 -3.05 -1.12 -9.25
CA ILE A 94 -4.03 -0.38 -10.02
C ILE A 94 -4.05 -0.99 -11.42
N THR A 95 -5.20 -1.58 -11.78
CA THR A 95 -5.43 -2.15 -13.10
C THR A 95 -6.36 -1.27 -13.92
N ASN A 96 -6.55 -1.55 -15.20
CA ASN A 96 -7.58 -0.92 -16.03
C ASN A 96 -9.01 -1.37 -15.68
N TRP A 97 -9.20 -2.16 -14.63
CA TRP A 97 -10.52 -2.66 -14.21
C TRP A 97 -10.84 -2.34 -12.75
N ARG A 98 -9.88 -2.52 -11.85
CA ARG A 98 -10.07 -2.44 -10.39
C ARG A 98 -8.78 -2.04 -9.67
N ILE A 99 -8.95 -1.62 -8.42
CA ILE A 99 -7.84 -1.45 -7.48
C ILE A 99 -7.82 -2.68 -6.57
N ILE A 100 -6.66 -3.31 -6.46
CA ILE A 100 -6.43 -4.52 -5.66
C ILE A 100 -5.47 -4.16 -4.55
N ASP A 101 -5.88 -4.42 -3.32
CA ASP A 101 -5.05 -4.30 -2.13
C ASP A 101 -4.46 -5.65 -1.77
N ILE A 102 -3.14 -5.69 -1.65
CA ILE A 102 -2.42 -6.87 -1.18
C ILE A 102 -1.77 -6.47 0.14
N ASP A 103 -2.38 -6.91 1.23
CA ASP A 103 -1.93 -6.67 2.60
C ASP A 103 -1.34 -7.96 3.19
N GLN A 104 -0.10 -7.87 3.64
CA GLN A 104 0.60 -8.96 4.31
C GLN A 104 0.50 -8.77 5.82
N GLN A 105 -0.39 -9.54 6.45
CA GLN A 105 -0.54 -9.53 7.90
C GLN A 105 0.38 -10.55 8.56
N GLY A 106 1.63 -10.17 8.83
CA GLY A 106 2.65 -11.05 9.41
C GLY A 106 3.11 -12.15 8.45
N PHE A 107 3.82 -13.16 8.97
CA PHE A 107 4.47 -14.19 8.16
C PHE A 107 3.51 -15.19 7.50
N PHE A 108 2.29 -15.34 7.99
CA PHE A 108 1.43 -16.48 7.61
C PHE A 108 0.11 -16.07 6.97
N LYS A 109 -0.27 -14.81 7.01
CA LYS A 109 -1.56 -14.36 6.49
C LYS A 109 -1.38 -13.29 5.42
N ARG A 110 -1.77 -13.63 4.21
CA ARG A 110 -1.87 -12.71 3.09
C ARG A 110 -3.33 -12.46 2.79
N ASN A 111 -3.75 -11.22 2.90
CA ASN A 111 -5.05 -10.79 2.45
C ASN A 111 -4.91 -10.19 1.04
N VAL A 112 -5.78 -10.61 0.15
CA VAL A 112 -5.91 -9.98 -1.16
C VAL A 112 -7.36 -9.53 -1.25
N ALA A 113 -7.57 -8.22 -1.20
CA ALA A 113 -8.87 -7.64 -1.32
C ALA A 113 -8.99 -6.88 -2.65
N THR A 114 -10.05 -7.14 -3.41
CA THR A 114 -10.45 -6.25 -4.49
C THR A 114 -11.22 -5.11 -3.87
N LEU A 115 -10.66 -3.92 -3.87
CA LEU A 115 -11.22 -2.79 -3.14
C LEU A 115 -12.30 -2.08 -3.95
N LEU A 116 -12.00 -1.71 -5.18
CA LEU A 116 -12.87 -0.87 -5.99
C LEU A 116 -12.80 -1.25 -7.46
N THR A 117 -13.96 -1.33 -8.08
CA THR A 117 -14.07 -1.28 -9.53
C THR A 117 -14.03 0.20 -9.95
N LEU A 118 -13.23 0.52 -10.96
CA LEU A 118 -13.00 1.91 -11.40
C LEU A 118 -14.27 2.67 -11.82
N ASP A 119 -15.37 1.95 -12.13
CA ASP A 119 -16.66 2.55 -12.50
C ASP A 119 -17.39 3.25 -11.34
N HIS A 120 -17.06 2.88 -10.11
CA HIS A 120 -17.72 3.41 -8.93
C HIS A 120 -16.97 4.60 -8.29
N ILE A 121 -15.84 4.99 -8.87
CA ILE A 121 -15.06 6.13 -8.37
C ILE A 121 -15.72 7.42 -8.84
N GLU A 122 -16.19 8.22 -7.90
CA GLU A 122 -16.79 9.54 -8.15
C GLU A 122 -15.77 10.65 -8.01
N ASP A 123 -14.97 10.61 -6.93
CA ASP A 123 -13.97 11.63 -6.68
C ASP A 123 -12.69 11.03 -6.07
N ILE A 124 -11.58 11.73 -6.26
CA ILE A 124 -10.27 11.37 -5.73
C ILE A 124 -9.69 12.59 -5.07
N GLU A 125 -9.53 12.52 -3.76
CA GLU A 125 -8.94 13.59 -2.96
C GLU A 125 -7.53 13.19 -2.51
N THR A 126 -6.58 14.10 -2.62
CA THR A 126 -5.20 13.88 -2.19
C THR A 126 -4.87 14.79 -1.00
N GLN A 127 -4.34 14.21 0.06
CA GLN A 127 -3.97 14.93 1.27
C GLN A 127 -2.52 14.64 1.64
N SER A 128 -1.73 15.70 1.89
CA SER A 128 -0.37 15.56 2.42
C SER A 128 -0.40 15.45 3.95
N VAL A 129 0.46 14.60 4.52
CA VAL A 129 0.52 14.36 5.96
C VAL A 129 1.44 15.37 6.64
N GLY A 130 0.89 16.49 7.08
CA GLY A 130 1.61 17.50 7.86
C GLY A 130 2.84 18.09 7.17
N VAL A 131 3.76 18.66 7.95
CA VAL A 131 4.97 19.32 7.43
C VAL A 131 5.93 18.32 6.80
N ILE A 132 6.10 17.17 7.42
CA ILE A 132 7.01 16.10 6.93
C ILE A 132 6.48 15.50 5.63
N GLY A 133 5.18 15.28 5.52
CA GLY A 133 4.55 14.79 4.30
C GLY A 133 4.75 15.73 3.12
N ASN A 134 4.61 17.04 3.36
CA ASN A 134 4.89 18.05 2.33
C ASN A 134 6.38 18.07 1.92
N LEU A 135 7.31 17.96 2.88
CA LEU A 135 8.74 17.99 2.61
C LEU A 135 9.21 16.75 1.85
N LEU A 136 8.72 15.57 2.22
CA LEU A 136 9.09 14.28 1.62
C LEU A 136 8.15 13.85 0.50
N ASN A 137 7.12 14.66 0.18
CA ASN A 137 6.12 14.41 -0.85
C ASN A 137 5.42 13.05 -0.68
N PHE A 138 4.89 12.80 0.54
CA PHE A 138 4.03 11.64 0.80
C PHE A 138 2.71 12.06 1.47
N GLY A 139 1.69 11.21 1.35
CA GLY A 139 0.38 11.51 1.90
C GLY A 139 -0.63 10.38 1.67
N HIS A 140 -1.89 10.74 1.76
CA HIS A 140 -3.02 9.84 1.57
C HIS A 140 -3.75 10.18 0.28
N VAL A 141 -4.29 9.17 -0.37
CA VAL A 141 -5.23 9.31 -1.49
C VAL A 141 -6.55 8.70 -1.05
N GLN A 142 -7.56 9.55 -0.92
CA GLN A 142 -8.90 9.16 -0.56
C GLN A 142 -9.73 9.03 -1.83
N VAL A 143 -10.32 7.86 -2.04
CA VAL A 143 -11.15 7.57 -3.18
C VAL A 143 -12.60 7.43 -2.71
N GLN A 144 -13.46 8.32 -3.19
CA GLN A 144 -14.89 8.31 -2.89
C GLN A 144 -15.64 7.51 -3.95
N THR A 145 -16.60 6.71 -3.50
CA THR A 145 -17.41 5.86 -4.38
C THR A 145 -18.88 6.23 -4.32
N ALA A 146 -19.60 5.96 -5.41
CA ALA A 146 -21.04 6.13 -5.53
C ALA A 146 -21.87 5.31 -4.52
N ALA A 147 -21.29 4.26 -3.95
CA ALA A 147 -21.94 3.48 -2.90
C ALA A 147 -21.74 4.18 -1.56
N ALA A 148 -22.81 4.65 -0.95
CA ALA A 148 -22.93 5.57 0.18
C ALA A 148 -22.15 5.23 1.48
N GLU A 149 -21.29 4.23 1.52
CA GLU A 149 -20.64 3.78 2.75
C GLU A 149 -19.17 3.36 2.60
N ARG A 150 -18.50 3.52 1.45
CA ARG A 150 -17.10 3.09 1.33
C ARG A 150 -16.22 4.18 0.74
N GLU A 151 -15.69 5.00 1.61
CA GLU A 151 -14.47 5.74 1.37
C GLU A 151 -13.31 4.76 1.45
N PHE A 152 -12.47 4.80 0.43
CA PHE A 152 -11.26 3.98 0.43
C PHE A 152 -10.04 4.89 0.51
N ASN A 153 -9.18 4.64 1.49
CA ASN A 153 -7.96 5.38 1.70
C ASN A 153 -6.76 4.53 1.28
N ILE A 154 -5.90 5.12 0.46
CA ILE A 154 -4.56 4.61 0.18
C ILE A 154 -3.60 5.47 1.00
N ASP A 155 -3.12 4.90 2.10
CA ASP A 155 -2.36 5.65 3.09
C ASP A 155 -0.86 5.65 2.81
N ASP A 156 -0.20 6.75 3.20
CA ASP A 156 1.26 6.88 3.21
C ASP A 156 1.95 6.57 1.87
N VAL A 157 1.35 7.01 0.78
CA VAL A 157 1.92 6.80 -0.56
C VAL A 157 2.89 7.89 -0.96
N PRO A 158 3.97 7.55 -1.69
CA PRO A 158 4.82 8.56 -2.29
C PRO A 158 4.07 9.25 -3.44
N ASN A 159 4.22 10.58 -3.51
CA ASN A 159 3.61 11.41 -4.55
C ASN A 159 2.10 11.16 -4.75
N PRO A 160 1.23 11.56 -3.80
CA PRO A 160 -0.21 11.32 -3.86
C PRO A 160 -0.86 11.79 -5.16
N THR A 161 -0.43 12.94 -5.68
CA THR A 161 -0.90 13.48 -6.97
C THR A 161 -0.54 12.56 -8.15
N GLY A 162 0.65 11.92 -8.09
CA GLY A 162 1.03 10.94 -9.11
C GLY A 162 0.17 9.67 -9.04
N VAL A 163 -0.21 9.24 -7.85
CA VAL A 163 -1.13 8.10 -7.65
C VAL A 163 -2.52 8.44 -8.20
N GLU A 164 -3.05 9.63 -7.93
CA GLU A 164 -4.29 10.12 -8.51
C GLU A 164 -4.24 10.06 -10.05
N GLN A 165 -3.16 10.55 -10.66
CA GLN A 165 -2.99 10.50 -12.12
C GLN A 165 -3.01 9.06 -12.65
N ILE A 166 -2.36 8.11 -11.95
CA ILE A 166 -2.38 6.70 -12.34
C ILE A 166 -3.80 6.14 -12.30
N ILE A 167 -4.60 6.49 -11.28
CA ILE A 167 -6.00 6.05 -11.17
C ILE A 167 -6.83 6.64 -12.31
N ARG A 168 -6.68 7.93 -12.62
CA ARG A 168 -7.38 8.59 -13.75
C ARG A 168 -7.01 7.97 -15.09
N LEU A 169 -5.73 7.70 -15.34
CA LEU A 169 -5.27 6.99 -16.54
C LEU A 169 -5.87 5.58 -16.63
N ALA A 170 -6.01 4.87 -15.51
CA ALA A 170 -6.63 3.56 -15.48
C ALA A 170 -8.13 3.63 -15.86
N GLN A 171 -8.85 4.67 -15.39
CA GLN A 171 -10.24 4.92 -15.79
C GLN A 171 -10.37 5.21 -17.30
N GLU A 172 -9.49 6.06 -17.85
CA GLU A 172 -9.47 6.37 -19.27
C GLU A 172 -9.17 5.14 -20.14
N GLU A 173 -8.19 4.32 -19.73
CA GLU A 173 -7.85 3.08 -20.44
C GLU A 173 -9.01 2.09 -20.42
N LYS A 174 -9.73 2.01 -19.30
CA LYS A 174 -10.95 1.19 -19.20
C LYS A 174 -12.00 1.64 -20.20
N LEU A 175 -12.30 2.94 -20.25
CA LEU A 175 -13.25 3.51 -21.21
C LEU A 175 -12.82 3.24 -22.65
N ARG A 176 -11.53 3.34 -22.95
CA ARG A 176 -10.98 3.07 -24.27
C ARG A 176 -11.13 1.61 -24.70
N VAL A 177 -10.82 0.67 -23.80
CA VAL A 177 -10.82 -0.77 -24.10
C VAL A 177 -12.24 -1.34 -24.11
N PHE A 178 -13.06 -0.95 -23.15
CA PHE A 178 -14.39 -1.53 -22.95
C PHE A 178 -15.53 -0.66 -23.48
N GLY A 179 -15.37 0.67 -23.51
CA GLY A 179 -16.34 1.60 -24.08
C GLY A 179 -16.45 1.48 -25.60
N ALA A 180 -15.35 1.19 -26.28
CA ALA A 180 -15.37 0.94 -27.73
C ALA A 180 -16.17 -0.33 -28.14
N HIS A 181 -16.43 -1.24 -27.21
CA HIS A 181 -17.24 -2.44 -27.47
C HIS A 181 -18.74 -2.21 -27.37
N GLN A 182 -19.18 -1.04 -26.87
CA GLN A 182 -20.60 -0.69 -26.72
C GLN A 182 -21.15 0.20 -27.83
N ILE A 183 -20.35 0.57 -28.84
CA ILE A 183 -20.88 1.28 -30.00
C ILE A 183 -21.55 0.23 -30.89
N PRO A 184 -22.91 0.22 -30.98
CA PRO A 184 -23.59 -0.70 -31.90
C PRO A 184 -23.13 -0.41 -33.31
N ARG A 185 -22.69 -1.44 -34.05
CA ARG A 185 -22.36 -1.36 -35.48
C ARG A 185 -23.57 -1.08 -36.37
N HIS A 186 -24.59 -0.43 -35.87
CA HIS A 186 -25.83 -0.11 -36.61
C HIS A 186 -25.95 1.33 -37.11
N ALA A 187 -24.87 2.10 -37.15
CA ALA A 187 -24.89 3.44 -37.78
C ALA A 187 -24.23 3.40 -39.16
N GLY A 188 -24.74 2.56 -40.06
CA GLY A 188 -24.13 2.42 -41.39
C GLY A 188 -24.96 1.74 -42.45
N ILE A 189 -26.30 1.88 -42.40
CA ILE A 189 -27.15 1.56 -43.56
C ILE A 189 -28.17 2.70 -43.69
N TYR A 190 -27.74 3.84 -44.21
CA TYR A 190 -28.65 4.70 -44.99
C TYR A 190 -28.72 4.05 -46.38
N ASP A 191 -29.70 3.16 -46.50
CA ASP A 191 -30.13 2.67 -47.79
C ASP A 191 -30.71 3.85 -48.60
N ASN A 192 -30.04 4.20 -49.64
CA ASN A 192 -30.38 5.29 -50.55
C ASN A 192 -31.36 4.76 -51.58
N ASP A 193 -32.49 4.18 -51.14
CA ASP A 193 -33.60 3.88 -51.99
C ASP A 193 -34.57 5.06 -52.02
N ALA A 194 -34.26 6.06 -52.80
CA ALA A 194 -35.22 7.05 -53.27
C ALA A 194 -36.07 6.40 -54.36
N PRO A 195 -37.39 6.25 -54.20
CA PRO A 195 -38.24 5.85 -55.31
C PRO A 195 -38.31 6.94 -56.33
N GLY A 196 -37.84 6.62 -57.55
CA GLY A 196 -37.96 7.48 -58.71
C GLY A 196 -39.42 7.81 -59.02
N LEU A 197 -39.75 9.10 -58.98
CA LEU A 197 -40.95 9.64 -59.60
C LEU A 197 -40.73 9.64 -61.12
N GLY A 198 -41.28 8.67 -61.79
CA GLY A 198 -41.40 8.63 -63.22
C GLY A 198 -42.79 8.99 -63.66
N GLY A 199 -42.87 9.99 -64.49
CA GLY A 199 -43.72 10.19 -65.57
C GLY A 199 -45.08 10.71 -65.53
#